data_879ff43f5ddfe2e2362dd3affbccdc06
#
_entry.id   879ff43f5ddfe2e2362dd3affbccdc06
#
_cell.length_a   1.000
_cell.length_b   1.000
_cell.length_c   1.000
_cell.angle_alpha   90.00
_cell.angle_beta   90.00
_cell.angle_gamma   90.00
#
_symmetry.space_group_name_H-M   'P 1'
#
loop_
_entity.id
_entity.type
_entity.pdbx_description
1 polymer ?
#
loop_
_entity_poly.entity_id
_entity_poly.type
_entity_poly.pdbx_seq_one_letter_code
_entity_poly.pdbx_strand_id
1 'polypeptide(L)'
;SIFGTGKTFCAVAVGTYLTSEIKKHRYDQVFVVPRDSSLGKEIGFLPGDERDKTISKAMPIVDNIKAYVKTNKDKTKGGMPISGKEVKIKVNDILDNQYEFVPIISMGGRSIADSWIIYDEAQDMERFQIKQLMERIGDGSKMIIIGDPDQVYNTHMNAQSNGLSYAATKMAGSPYAVVISLDEEEITRSTAAQEIAKRLK
;
A
#
# COMPACT_ATOMS: atom_id res chain seq x y z
N SER A 1 2.36 6.94 -13.13
CA SER A 1 1.98 5.60 -13.64
C SER A 1 0.47 5.43 -13.58
N ILE A 2 -0.09 4.69 -14.54
CA ILE A 2 -1.51 4.64 -14.86
C ILE A 2 -2.30 3.78 -13.87
N PHE A 3 -3.58 4.15 -13.66
CA PHE A 3 -4.56 3.44 -12.84
C PHE A 3 -4.76 1.98 -13.29
N GLY A 4 -4.66 1.02 -12.36
CA GLY A 4 -4.98 -0.38 -12.63
C GLY A 4 -3.82 -1.30 -13.00
N THR A 5 -2.58 -0.84 -12.91
CA THR A 5 -1.37 -1.63 -13.21
C THR A 5 -0.97 -2.63 -12.11
N GLY A 6 -1.77 -2.80 -11.05
CA GLY A 6 -1.48 -3.76 -9.99
C GLY A 6 -0.38 -3.35 -8.99
N LYS A 7 0.04 -2.08 -8.96
CA LYS A 7 1.10 -1.57 -8.06
C LYS A 7 0.91 -2.00 -6.61
N THR A 8 -0.26 -1.71 -6.07
CA THR A 8 -0.60 -2.02 -4.67
C THR A 8 -0.61 -3.53 -4.43
N PHE A 9 -1.14 -4.31 -5.38
CA PHE A 9 -1.11 -5.77 -5.30
C PHE A 9 0.32 -6.31 -5.25
N CYS A 10 1.22 -5.82 -6.10
CA CYS A 10 2.62 -6.24 -6.09
C CYS A 10 3.32 -5.92 -4.76
N ALA A 11 3.11 -4.70 -4.23
CA ALA A 11 3.70 -4.31 -2.95
C ALA A 11 3.19 -5.17 -1.79
N VAL A 12 1.88 -5.45 -1.76
CA VAL A 12 1.24 -6.31 -0.76
C VAL A 12 1.72 -7.75 -0.89
N ALA A 13 1.72 -8.32 -2.09
CA ALA A 13 2.10 -9.72 -2.33
C ALA A 13 3.56 -9.97 -1.95
N VAL A 14 4.47 -9.08 -2.34
CA VAL A 14 5.89 -9.19 -2.00
C VAL A 14 6.10 -9.00 -0.51
N GLY A 15 5.48 -8.00 0.11
CA GLY A 15 5.57 -7.75 1.55
C GLY A 15 5.10 -8.97 2.36
N THR A 16 3.88 -9.46 2.07
CA THR A 16 3.33 -10.66 2.74
C THR A 16 4.25 -11.88 2.58
N TYR A 17 4.84 -12.07 1.39
CA TYR A 17 5.76 -13.18 1.16
C TYR A 17 7.07 -13.05 1.96
N LEU A 18 7.64 -11.86 2.02
CA LEU A 18 8.92 -11.61 2.69
C LEU A 18 8.84 -11.57 4.23
N THR A 19 7.64 -11.38 4.78
CA THR A 19 7.37 -11.44 6.23
C THR A 19 6.84 -12.81 6.68
N SER A 20 6.60 -13.75 5.73
CA SER A 20 6.10 -15.09 6.06
C SER A 20 7.20 -15.96 6.67
N GLU A 21 6.84 -16.85 7.62
CA GLU A 21 7.73 -17.81 8.28
C GLU A 21 8.50 -18.74 7.31
N ILE A 22 7.93 -18.94 6.11
CA ILE A 22 8.49 -19.84 5.08
C ILE A 22 9.89 -19.41 4.59
N LYS A 23 10.25 -18.12 4.73
CA LYS A 23 11.47 -17.53 4.18
C LYS A 23 12.44 -16.94 5.20
N LYS A 24 12.39 -17.35 6.46
CA LYS A 24 13.25 -16.80 7.53
C LYS A 24 13.15 -15.28 7.59
N HIS A 25 11.95 -14.73 7.63
CA HIS A 25 11.64 -13.31 7.82
C HIS A 25 12.73 -12.36 7.35
N ARG A 26 12.64 -11.85 6.12
CA ARG A 26 13.55 -10.78 5.68
C ARG A 26 13.18 -9.46 6.35
N TYR A 27 11.89 -9.30 6.67
CA TYR A 27 11.31 -8.20 7.42
C TYR A 27 10.43 -8.78 8.51
N ASP A 28 10.38 -8.12 9.65
CA ASP A 28 9.59 -8.56 10.79
C ASP A 28 8.09 -8.41 10.53
N GLN A 29 7.72 -7.35 9.80
CA GLN A 29 6.30 -7.05 9.51
C GLN A 29 6.12 -6.21 8.25
N VAL A 30 4.89 -6.18 7.76
CA VAL A 30 4.40 -5.20 6.79
C VAL A 30 3.78 -4.04 7.54
N PHE A 31 4.38 -2.88 7.43
CA PHE A 31 3.89 -1.66 8.05
C PHE A 31 3.08 -0.87 7.02
N VAL A 32 1.79 -0.66 7.28
CA VAL A 32 0.91 0.08 6.36
C VAL A 32 0.55 1.41 6.98
N VAL A 33 0.80 2.47 6.23
CA VAL A 33 0.31 3.81 6.57
C VAL A 33 -0.95 4.07 5.75
N PRO A 34 -2.14 3.98 6.35
CA PRO A 34 -3.38 4.21 5.62
C PRO A 34 -3.48 5.66 5.16
N ARG A 35 -4.13 5.86 4.01
CA ARG A 35 -4.47 7.21 3.54
C ARG A 35 -5.31 7.93 4.61
N ASP A 36 -4.82 9.06 5.07
CA ASP A 36 -5.58 9.89 6.00
C ASP A 36 -6.55 10.78 5.21
N SER A 37 -7.80 10.34 5.10
CA SER A 37 -8.87 11.10 4.46
C SER A 37 -9.34 12.30 5.29
N SER A 38 -8.76 12.48 6.48
CA SER A 38 -9.17 13.48 7.46
C SER A 38 -8.09 14.52 7.78
N LEU A 39 -7.34 14.99 6.77
CA LEU A 39 -6.56 16.22 6.94
C LEU A 39 -7.54 17.39 7.20
N GLY A 40 -7.85 17.63 8.49
CA GLY A 40 -8.65 18.76 8.94
C GLY A 40 -10.08 18.47 9.43
N LYS A 41 -10.55 17.22 9.45
CA LYS A 41 -11.81 16.84 10.12
C LYS A 41 -11.53 15.77 11.17
N GLU A 42 -11.91 16.05 12.41
CA GLU A 42 -11.89 15.06 13.49
C GLU A 42 -12.54 13.76 13.02
N ILE A 43 -11.91 12.64 13.37
CA ILE A 43 -12.45 11.30 13.11
C ILE A 43 -13.77 11.23 13.89
N GLY A 44 -14.89 11.43 13.18
CA GLY A 44 -16.21 11.25 13.76
C GLY A 44 -16.35 9.87 14.38
N PHE A 45 -17.23 9.74 15.38
CA PHE A 45 -17.54 8.50 16.10
C PHE A 45 -17.93 7.38 15.14
N LEU A 46 -16.94 6.62 14.64
CA LEU A 46 -17.20 5.31 14.05
C LEU A 46 -17.19 4.27 15.19
N PRO A 47 -18.17 3.36 15.27
CA PRO A 47 -18.15 2.26 16.23
C PRO A 47 -16.99 1.31 15.89
N GLY A 48 -16.34 0.79 16.92
CA GLY A 48 -15.19 -0.12 16.82
C GLY A 48 -13.96 0.42 17.57
N ASP A 49 -12.99 -0.44 17.80
CA ASP A 49 -11.72 -0.03 18.39
C ASP A 49 -10.85 0.77 17.40
N GLU A 50 -9.76 1.35 17.87
CA GLU A 50 -8.88 2.19 17.05
C GLU A 50 -8.25 1.40 15.90
N ARG A 51 -7.99 0.10 16.11
CA ARG A 51 -7.48 -0.83 15.10
C ARG A 51 -8.49 -1.06 13.99
N ASP A 52 -9.74 -1.34 14.32
CA ASP A 52 -10.82 -1.57 13.34
C ASP A 52 -11.06 -0.35 12.46
N LYS A 53 -11.03 0.85 13.06
CA LYS A 53 -11.14 2.12 12.35
C LYS A 53 -9.98 2.34 11.36
N THR A 54 -8.78 2.00 11.78
CA THR A 54 -7.58 2.13 10.95
C THR A 54 -7.58 1.12 9.80
N ILE A 55 -7.95 -0.13 10.05
CA ILE A 55 -8.10 -1.17 9.02
C ILE A 55 -9.19 -0.81 8.01
N SER A 56 -10.29 -0.21 8.44
CA SER A 56 -11.37 0.22 7.53
C SER A 56 -10.88 1.25 6.49
N LYS A 57 -9.93 2.10 6.84
CA LYS A 57 -9.29 3.05 5.92
C LYS A 57 -8.29 2.38 4.97
N ALA A 58 -7.84 1.17 5.30
CA ALA A 58 -6.88 0.38 4.52
C ALA A 58 -7.55 -0.76 3.75
N MET A 59 -8.87 -0.72 3.54
CA MET A 59 -9.61 -1.76 2.81
C MET A 59 -9.00 -2.15 1.47
N PRO A 60 -8.46 -1.24 0.64
CA PRO A 60 -7.76 -1.62 -0.58
C PRO A 60 -6.59 -2.58 -0.34
N ILE A 61 -5.84 -2.41 0.75
CA ILE A 61 -4.76 -3.32 1.14
C ILE A 61 -5.33 -4.69 1.53
N VAL A 62 -6.39 -4.72 2.35
CA VAL A 62 -7.07 -5.96 2.76
C VAL A 62 -7.60 -6.73 1.55
N ASP A 63 -8.15 -6.04 0.55
CA ASP A 63 -8.62 -6.68 -0.68
C ASP A 63 -7.48 -7.24 -1.53
N ASN A 64 -6.32 -6.60 -1.54
CA ASN A 64 -5.11 -7.14 -2.17
C ASN A 64 -4.56 -8.37 -1.42
N ILE A 65 -4.62 -8.42 -0.08
CA ILE A 65 -4.29 -9.62 0.69
C ILE A 65 -5.26 -10.76 0.34
N LYS A 66 -6.56 -10.50 0.21
CA LYS A 66 -7.54 -11.52 -0.23
C LYS A 66 -7.22 -12.05 -1.62
N ALA A 67 -6.85 -11.17 -2.55
CA ALA A 67 -6.43 -11.56 -3.90
C ALA A 67 -5.15 -12.42 -3.86
N TYR A 68 -4.15 -12.04 -3.06
CA TYR A 68 -2.93 -12.80 -2.83
C TYR A 68 -3.22 -14.22 -2.29
N VAL A 69 -4.08 -14.34 -1.28
CA VAL A 69 -4.47 -15.64 -0.71
C VAL A 69 -5.18 -16.52 -1.75
N LYS A 70 -6.02 -15.93 -2.63
CA LYS A 70 -6.73 -16.67 -3.68
C LYS A 70 -5.81 -17.14 -4.80
N THR A 71 -4.76 -16.37 -5.14
CA THR A 71 -3.79 -16.73 -6.18
C THR A 71 -2.81 -17.80 -5.70
N ASN A 72 -2.47 -17.80 -4.43
CA ASN A 72 -1.66 -18.86 -3.81
C ASN A 72 -2.52 -20.09 -3.49
N LYS A 73 -2.78 -20.88 -4.56
CA LYS A 73 -3.48 -22.16 -4.44
C LYS A 73 -2.75 -23.06 -3.44
N ASP A 74 -3.52 -23.69 -2.57
CA ASP A 74 -2.96 -24.62 -1.60
C ASP A 74 -2.35 -25.83 -2.31
N LYS A 75 -1.03 -25.89 -2.37
CA LYS A 75 -0.29 -26.99 -3.01
C LYS A 75 -0.60 -28.34 -2.34
N THR A 76 -1.00 -28.35 -1.06
CA THR A 76 -1.34 -29.58 -0.33
C THR A 76 -2.69 -30.16 -0.75
N LYS A 77 -3.57 -29.34 -1.34
CA LYS A 77 -4.90 -29.73 -1.86
C LYS A 77 -4.93 -29.95 -3.38
N GLY A 78 -3.78 -30.21 -4.03
CA GLY A 78 -3.74 -30.45 -5.48
C GLY A 78 -4.16 -29.24 -6.35
N GLY A 79 -4.03 -28.03 -5.83
CA GLY A 79 -4.35 -26.79 -6.55
C GLY A 79 -5.86 -26.48 -6.63
N MET A 80 -6.70 -27.08 -5.79
CA MET A 80 -8.12 -26.76 -5.73
C MET A 80 -8.38 -25.33 -5.23
N PRO A 81 -9.47 -24.69 -5.68
CA PRO A 81 -9.87 -23.38 -5.18
C PRO A 81 -10.12 -23.41 -3.67
N ILE A 82 -9.61 -22.41 -2.97
CA ILE A 82 -9.84 -22.24 -1.53
C ILE A 82 -11.28 -21.72 -1.32
N SER A 83 -12.02 -22.29 -0.34
CA SER A 83 -13.36 -21.81 0.00
C SER A 83 -13.33 -20.37 0.55
N GLY A 84 -14.44 -19.63 0.40
CA GLY A 84 -14.55 -18.27 0.93
C GLY A 84 -14.29 -18.17 2.45
N LYS A 85 -14.67 -19.22 3.22
CA LYS A 85 -14.40 -19.31 4.65
C LYS A 85 -12.91 -19.47 4.95
N GLU A 86 -12.24 -20.35 4.22
CA GLU A 86 -10.78 -20.55 4.34
C GLU A 86 -10.00 -19.30 3.95
N VAL A 87 -10.43 -18.58 2.89
CA VAL A 87 -9.83 -17.29 2.52
C VAL A 87 -9.94 -16.30 3.66
N LYS A 88 -11.11 -16.18 4.30
CA LYS A 88 -11.29 -15.25 5.43
C LYS A 88 -10.39 -15.61 6.61
N ILE A 89 -10.27 -16.88 6.95
CA ILE A 89 -9.38 -17.33 8.04
C ILE A 89 -7.92 -16.98 7.74
N LYS A 90 -7.43 -17.29 6.53
CA LYS A 90 -6.04 -16.99 6.13
C LYS A 90 -5.76 -15.49 6.07
N VAL A 91 -6.72 -14.67 5.61
CA VAL A 91 -6.57 -13.21 5.60
C VAL A 91 -6.46 -12.65 7.00
N ASN A 92 -7.30 -13.10 7.93
CA ASN A 92 -7.24 -12.64 9.32
C ASN A 92 -5.91 -13.05 9.97
N ASP A 93 -5.45 -14.27 9.75
CA ASP A 93 -4.15 -14.74 10.23
C ASP A 93 -2.99 -13.89 9.74
N ILE A 94 -2.97 -13.55 8.43
CA ILE A 94 -1.98 -12.65 7.84
C ILE A 94 -2.05 -11.26 8.47
N LEU A 95 -3.26 -10.70 8.62
CA LEU A 95 -3.45 -9.38 9.22
C LEU A 95 -2.99 -9.33 10.68
N ASP A 96 -3.24 -10.38 11.44
CA ASP A 96 -2.92 -10.44 12.87
C ASP A 96 -1.43 -10.66 13.14
N ASN A 97 -0.75 -11.43 12.28
CA ASN A 97 0.62 -11.86 12.52
C ASN A 97 1.67 -11.12 11.69
N GLN A 98 1.28 -10.47 10.58
CA GLN A 98 2.25 -9.87 9.66
C GLN A 98 2.04 -8.37 9.43
N TYR A 99 0.88 -7.78 9.79
CA TYR A 99 0.54 -6.41 9.42
C TYR A 99 0.33 -5.50 10.63
N GLU A 100 0.98 -4.33 10.58
CA GLU A 100 0.71 -3.20 11.47
C GLU A 100 0.16 -2.03 10.67
N PHE A 101 -0.98 -1.48 11.08
CA PHE A 101 -1.63 -0.32 10.44
C PHE A 101 -1.52 0.88 11.38
N VAL A 102 -0.78 1.91 10.97
CA VAL A 102 -0.54 3.09 11.80
C VAL A 102 -0.81 4.37 11.01
N PRO A 103 -1.72 5.23 11.49
CA PRO A 103 -1.94 6.54 10.90
C PRO A 103 -0.67 7.39 10.92
N ILE A 104 -0.45 8.20 9.88
CA ILE A 104 0.74 9.06 9.77
C ILE A 104 0.92 9.98 10.97
N ILE A 105 -0.17 10.45 11.55
CA ILE A 105 -0.16 11.34 12.72
C ILE A 105 0.44 10.64 13.97
N SER A 106 0.26 9.32 14.06
CA SER A 106 0.77 8.52 15.19
C SER A 106 2.23 8.10 15.01
N MET A 107 2.86 8.45 13.89
CA MET A 107 4.25 8.09 13.58
C MET A 107 5.27 9.08 14.13
N GLY A 108 4.84 10.16 14.79
CA GLY A 108 5.72 11.19 15.34
C GLY A 108 6.81 10.60 16.23
N GLY A 109 8.09 10.87 15.93
CA GLY A 109 9.24 10.40 16.73
C GLY A 109 9.59 8.90 16.57
N ARG A 110 8.80 8.08 15.86
CA ARG A 110 9.11 6.66 15.63
C ARG A 110 10.09 6.50 14.46
N SER A 111 11.02 5.57 14.59
CA SER A 111 11.80 5.00 13.49
C SER A 111 11.30 3.57 13.26
N ILE A 112 11.00 3.22 12.02
CA ILE A 112 10.45 1.93 11.64
C ILE A 112 11.59 1.10 11.06
N ALA A 113 12.11 0.16 11.85
CA ALA A 113 13.20 -0.73 11.47
C ALA A 113 12.67 -2.10 10.98
N ASP A 114 13.50 -2.82 10.25
CA ASP A 114 13.29 -4.21 9.80
C ASP A 114 11.89 -4.50 9.20
N SER A 115 11.29 -3.50 8.56
CA SER A 115 9.91 -3.53 8.10
C SER A 115 9.78 -3.29 6.60
N TRP A 116 8.77 -3.91 6.00
CA TRP A 116 8.28 -3.61 4.66
C TRP A 116 7.17 -2.58 4.75
N ILE A 117 7.48 -1.31 4.45
CA ILE A 117 6.56 -0.18 4.67
C ILE A 117 5.82 0.11 3.37
N ILE A 118 4.48 0.18 3.41
CA ILE A 118 3.63 0.51 2.26
C ILE A 118 2.88 1.81 2.53
N TYR A 119 2.99 2.76 1.62
CA TYR A 119 2.12 3.92 1.52
C TYR A 119 1.51 4.00 0.12
N ASP A 120 0.18 3.98 0.04
CA ASP A 120 -0.57 4.05 -1.22
C ASP A 120 -1.24 5.42 -1.38
N GLU A 121 -1.53 5.83 -2.63
CA GLU A 121 -2.13 7.11 -3.01
C GLU A 121 -1.28 8.33 -2.59
N ALA A 122 0.05 8.24 -2.75
CA ALA A 122 0.98 9.26 -2.30
C ALA A 122 0.89 10.60 -3.06
N GLN A 123 0.19 10.64 -4.19
CA GLN A 123 -0.08 11.89 -4.93
C GLN A 123 -1.02 12.84 -4.15
N ASP A 124 -1.76 12.33 -3.17
CA ASP A 124 -2.62 13.16 -2.32
C ASP A 124 -1.90 13.73 -1.09
N MET A 125 -0.63 13.39 -0.88
CA MET A 125 0.21 13.97 0.18
C MET A 125 0.80 15.33 -0.25
N GLU A 126 0.90 16.22 0.72
CA GLU A 126 1.71 17.42 0.58
C GLU A 126 3.20 17.10 0.73
N ARG A 127 4.07 18.01 0.26
CA ARG A 127 5.53 17.83 0.30
C ARG A 127 6.07 17.61 1.70
N PHE A 128 5.52 18.30 2.70
CA PHE A 128 5.98 18.14 4.08
C PHE A 128 5.58 16.78 4.67
N GLN A 129 4.41 16.26 4.30
CA GLN A 129 3.89 14.97 4.77
C GLN A 129 4.71 13.81 4.22
N ILE A 130 5.00 13.80 2.90
CA ILE A 130 5.84 12.77 2.30
C ILE A 130 7.26 12.80 2.89
N LYS A 131 7.81 13.99 3.17
CA LYS A 131 9.09 14.14 3.85
C LYS A 131 9.05 13.52 5.24
N GLN A 132 8.04 13.86 6.06
CA GLN A 132 7.87 13.29 7.41
C GLN A 132 7.75 11.77 7.37
N LEU A 133 7.02 11.21 6.39
CA LEU A 133 6.89 9.77 6.21
C LEU A 133 8.25 9.14 5.88
N MET A 134 8.97 9.67 4.90
CA MET A 134 10.24 9.12 4.44
C MET A 134 11.33 9.17 5.51
N GLU A 135 11.32 10.18 6.38
CA GLU A 135 12.24 10.30 7.50
C GLU A 135 12.01 9.26 8.62
N ARG A 136 10.94 8.45 8.53
CA ARG A 136 10.64 7.37 9.48
C ARG A 136 11.25 6.02 9.10
N ILE A 137 11.86 5.91 7.93
CA ILE A 137 12.53 4.67 7.55
C ILE A 137 13.72 4.41 8.47
N GLY A 138 13.67 3.26 9.15
CA GLY A 138 14.76 2.78 10.00
C GLY A 138 15.63 1.76 9.28
N ASP A 139 16.70 1.34 9.96
CA ASP A 139 17.64 0.34 9.46
C ASP A 139 16.93 -0.96 9.11
N GLY A 140 17.40 -1.66 8.08
CA GLY A 140 16.82 -2.91 7.61
C GLY A 140 15.50 -2.78 6.86
N SER A 141 14.85 -1.61 6.87
CA SER A 141 13.53 -1.41 6.26
C SER A 141 13.58 -1.08 4.77
N LYS A 142 12.47 -1.34 4.10
CA LYS A 142 12.19 -0.91 2.74
C LYS A 142 10.84 -0.21 2.68
N MET A 143 10.82 1.01 2.13
CA MET A 143 9.58 1.78 1.94
C MET A 143 9.15 1.76 0.48
N ILE A 144 7.89 1.42 0.24
CA ILE A 144 7.24 1.39 -1.06
C ILE A 144 6.17 2.48 -1.07
N ILE A 145 6.44 3.53 -1.84
CA ILE A 145 5.54 4.66 -2.01
C ILE A 145 4.87 4.51 -3.37
N ILE A 146 3.55 4.42 -3.36
CA ILE A 146 2.73 4.13 -4.53
C ILE A 146 1.80 5.31 -4.80
N GLY A 147 1.55 5.60 -6.07
CA GLY A 147 0.58 6.59 -6.46
C GLY A 147 0.56 6.83 -7.96
N ASP A 148 -0.35 7.71 -8.37
CA ASP A 148 -0.50 8.18 -9.74
C ASP A 148 -0.49 9.71 -9.76
N PRO A 149 0.56 10.36 -10.27
CA PRO A 149 0.67 11.83 -10.25
C PRO A 149 -0.47 12.53 -10.98
N ASP A 150 -1.14 11.85 -11.92
CA ASP A 150 -2.26 12.42 -12.71
C ASP A 150 -3.62 12.29 -12.01
N GLN A 151 -3.69 11.51 -10.91
CA GLN A 151 -4.90 11.30 -10.12
C GLN A 151 -4.88 12.06 -8.79
N VAL A 152 -4.59 13.36 -8.83
CA VAL A 152 -4.58 14.21 -7.64
C VAL A 152 -6.01 14.65 -7.31
N TYR A 153 -6.53 14.27 -6.15
CA TYR A 153 -7.84 14.71 -5.66
C TYR A 153 -7.79 16.00 -4.84
N ASN A 154 -6.62 16.38 -4.35
CA ASN A 154 -6.44 17.61 -3.61
C ASN A 154 -6.39 18.80 -4.56
N THR A 155 -7.39 19.70 -4.47
CA THR A 155 -7.54 20.86 -5.35
C THR A 155 -6.41 21.89 -5.28
N HIS A 156 -5.56 21.82 -4.25
CA HIS A 156 -4.41 22.70 -4.05
C HIS A 156 -3.10 22.13 -4.65
N MET A 157 -3.16 20.94 -5.23
CA MET A 157 -2.02 20.27 -5.82
C MET A 157 -2.30 19.87 -7.27
N ASN A 158 -1.23 19.59 -8.00
CA ASN A 158 -1.28 19.08 -9.38
C ASN A 158 -0.22 17.98 -9.57
N ALA A 159 -0.13 17.43 -10.77
CA ALA A 159 0.81 16.35 -11.11
C ALA A 159 2.27 16.67 -10.76
N GLN A 160 2.67 17.95 -10.74
CA GLN A 160 4.06 18.37 -10.49
C GLN A 160 4.28 18.85 -9.05
N SER A 161 3.23 19.30 -8.35
CA SER A 161 3.34 19.92 -7.02
C SER A 161 3.02 18.97 -5.85
N ASN A 162 2.55 17.74 -6.13
CA ASN A 162 2.20 16.76 -5.11
C ASN A 162 3.42 16.10 -4.45
N GLY A 163 3.20 15.42 -3.31
CA GLY A 163 4.25 14.78 -2.54
C GLY A 163 4.97 13.66 -3.29
N LEU A 164 4.25 12.84 -4.09
CA LEU A 164 4.84 11.75 -4.86
C LEU A 164 5.85 12.28 -5.89
N SER A 165 5.46 13.26 -6.69
CA SER A 165 6.33 13.88 -7.69
C SER A 165 7.52 14.60 -7.06
N TYR A 166 7.29 15.26 -5.91
CA TYR A 166 8.37 15.85 -5.13
C TYR A 166 9.38 14.82 -4.64
N ALA A 167 8.91 13.71 -4.03
CA ALA A 167 9.77 12.64 -3.56
C ALA A 167 10.57 12.00 -4.70
N ALA A 168 9.91 11.67 -5.82
CA ALA A 168 10.55 11.08 -6.99
C ALA A 168 11.67 11.99 -7.54
N THR A 169 11.40 13.30 -7.65
CA THR A 169 12.39 14.27 -8.14
C THR A 169 13.58 14.41 -7.19
N LYS A 170 13.31 14.51 -5.88
CA LYS A 170 14.37 14.71 -4.87
C LYS A 170 15.24 13.49 -4.65
N MET A 171 14.67 12.29 -4.81
CA MET A 171 15.39 11.03 -4.64
C MET A 171 16.01 10.51 -5.94
N ALA A 172 15.81 11.19 -7.06
CA ALA A 172 16.42 10.81 -8.33
C ALA A 172 17.95 10.76 -8.22
N GLY A 173 18.54 9.64 -8.64
CA GLY A 173 20.00 9.41 -8.55
C GLY A 173 20.51 9.05 -7.15
N SER A 174 19.68 8.97 -6.13
CA SER A 174 20.07 8.46 -4.82
C SER A 174 20.37 6.97 -4.88
N PRO A 175 21.45 6.46 -4.25
CA PRO A 175 21.71 5.03 -4.15
C PRO A 175 20.70 4.29 -3.27
N TYR A 176 19.86 5.02 -2.53
CA TYR A 176 18.85 4.48 -1.61
C TYR A 176 17.44 4.49 -2.18
N ALA A 177 17.22 4.95 -3.40
CA ALA A 177 15.90 5.03 -3.99
C ALA A 177 15.88 4.65 -5.46
N VAL A 178 14.80 3.98 -5.87
CA VAL A 178 14.49 3.67 -7.27
C VAL A 178 13.10 4.18 -7.58
N VAL A 179 12.96 4.90 -8.68
CA VAL A 179 11.67 5.32 -9.21
C VAL A 179 11.30 4.38 -10.35
N ILE A 180 10.12 3.77 -10.26
CA ILE A 180 9.58 2.85 -11.26
C ILE A 180 8.30 3.47 -11.81
N SER A 181 8.24 3.67 -13.12
CA SER A 181 7.01 4.05 -13.83
C SER A 181 6.46 2.83 -14.54
N LEU A 182 5.14 2.65 -14.45
CA LEU A 182 4.41 1.61 -15.17
C LEU A 182 3.56 2.26 -16.26
N ASP A 183 3.55 1.66 -17.44
CA ASP A 183 2.90 2.17 -18.64
C ASP A 183 1.49 1.61 -18.85
N GLU A 184 0.77 2.11 -19.87
CA GLU A 184 -0.60 1.67 -20.20
C GLU A 184 -0.67 0.18 -20.60
N GLU A 185 0.39 -0.37 -21.16
CA GLU A 185 0.46 -1.77 -21.57
C GLU A 185 0.47 -2.74 -20.38
N GLU A 186 0.81 -2.23 -19.18
CA GLU A 186 0.90 -3.00 -17.93
C GLU A 186 -0.42 -3.02 -17.12
N ILE A 187 -1.54 -2.56 -17.73
CA ILE A 187 -2.84 -2.57 -17.07
C ILE A 187 -3.35 -4.02 -16.94
N THR A 188 -3.45 -4.51 -15.70
CA THR A 188 -3.87 -5.89 -15.37
C THR A 188 -5.36 -6.00 -15.02
N ARG A 189 -6.16 -4.96 -15.27
CA ARG A 189 -7.61 -4.94 -14.98
C ARG A 189 -8.43 -5.74 -15.97
N SER A 190 -9.72 -5.98 -15.61
CA SER A 190 -10.68 -6.61 -16.48
C SER A 190 -10.80 -5.84 -17.80
N THR A 191 -11.15 -6.57 -18.89
CA THR A 191 -11.34 -5.99 -20.23
C THR A 191 -12.31 -4.80 -20.22
N ALA A 192 -13.37 -4.87 -19.40
CA ALA A 192 -14.32 -3.78 -19.24
C ALA A 192 -13.67 -2.53 -18.61
N ALA A 193 -12.85 -2.69 -17.56
CA ALA A 193 -12.18 -1.57 -16.93
C ALA A 193 -11.11 -0.94 -17.85
N GLN A 194 -10.44 -1.74 -18.67
CA GLN A 194 -9.51 -1.23 -19.69
C GLN A 194 -10.24 -0.39 -20.75
N GLU A 195 -11.40 -0.87 -21.23
CA GLU A 195 -12.20 -0.14 -22.21
C GLU A 195 -12.77 1.16 -21.65
N ILE A 196 -13.25 1.16 -20.40
CA ILE A 196 -13.72 2.36 -19.70
C ILE A 196 -12.58 3.38 -19.58
N ALA A 197 -11.40 2.95 -19.15
CA ALA A 197 -10.25 3.83 -19.01
C ALA A 197 -9.81 4.47 -20.33
N LYS A 198 -9.96 3.77 -21.47
CA LYS A 198 -9.68 4.31 -22.81
C LYS A 198 -10.70 5.35 -23.27
N ARG A 199 -12.00 5.15 -22.93
CA ARG A 199 -13.09 6.03 -23.40
C ARG A 199 -13.28 7.29 -22.56
N LEU A 200 -12.90 7.24 -21.29
CA LEU A 200 -13.09 8.35 -20.34
C LEU A 200 -11.80 9.18 -20.11
N LYS A 201 -10.87 9.09 -21.05
CA LYS A 201 -9.69 9.96 -21.09
C LYS A 201 -10.04 11.39 -21.48
#